data_424260b433ed73eb283ebe46f2886ae3
#
_entry.id   424260b433ed73eb283ebe46f2886ae3
#
_cell.length_a   1.000
_cell.length_b   1.000
_cell.length_c   1.000
_cell.angle_alpha   90.00
_cell.angle_beta   90.00
_cell.angle_gamma   90.00
#
_symmetry.space_group_name_H-M   'P 1'
#
loop_
_entity.id
_entity.type
_entity.pdbx_description
1 polymer ?
#
loop_
_entity_poly.entity_id
_entity_poly.type
_entity_poly.pdbx_seq_one_letter_code
_entity_poly.pdbx_strand_id
1 'polypeptide(L)'
;MVDIRQTSEYSKYLSKIGWEVERVAGVNYFIKKIPLIGSVLKVQRPEEIRINKINDLAKKYRAFQIIVEPKKELDAKFLTSDGFKLSKSPYLPTKTLFLDLGKSEKALLAGFKKDARAAIIHHEEVVKSEAKRVINSGKNLESTIGPFRDAWKNSVGLKRYIPPLSHLLVLKGSFKDNSLFITTAEKNAGAIFLIGEGVAYYWQAFTNKEGRRSLAQYKIVWEGIKWAKGRGAKVFDFEGIYDERFANKSWLGFTHFKKSFGGYEVTYPGCFTKVMLPIRLLPNPTKK
;
A
#
# COMPACT_ATOMS: atom_id res chain seq x y z
N MET A 1 -13.91 -0.80 8.19
CA MET A 1 -13.38 -0.61 6.82
C MET A 1 -12.44 -1.75 6.50
N VAL A 2 -12.67 -2.45 5.41
CA VAL A 2 -11.79 -3.53 4.94
C VAL A 2 -10.52 -2.92 4.35
N ASP A 3 -9.34 -3.44 4.74
CA ASP A 3 -8.07 -3.00 4.15
C ASP A 3 -7.97 -3.49 2.69
N ILE A 4 -7.32 -2.72 1.83
CA ILE A 4 -7.18 -3.04 0.40
C ILE A 4 -6.56 -4.43 0.19
N ARG A 5 -5.66 -4.85 1.08
CA ARG A 5 -5.00 -6.17 1.02
C ARG A 5 -5.96 -7.33 1.28
N GLN A 6 -7.15 -7.03 1.81
CA GLN A 6 -8.21 -8.00 2.04
C GLN A 6 -9.28 -7.99 0.94
N THR A 7 -9.11 -7.18 -0.12
CA THR A 7 -10.03 -7.14 -1.27
C THR A 7 -9.78 -8.30 -2.26
N SER A 8 -10.77 -8.61 -3.08
CA SER A 8 -10.65 -9.59 -4.17
C SER A 8 -9.71 -9.12 -5.28
N GLU A 9 -9.66 -7.81 -5.53
CA GLU A 9 -8.77 -7.19 -6.52
C GLU A 9 -7.30 -7.39 -6.15
N TYR A 10 -6.97 -7.18 -4.88
CA TYR A 10 -5.60 -7.38 -4.38
C TYR A 10 -5.21 -8.86 -4.39
N SER A 11 -6.14 -9.74 -4.05
CA SER A 11 -5.96 -11.19 -4.19
C SER A 11 -5.64 -11.59 -5.64
N LYS A 12 -6.42 -11.10 -6.61
CA LYS A 12 -6.19 -11.32 -8.05
C LYS A 12 -4.84 -10.77 -8.51
N TYR A 13 -4.48 -9.57 -8.04
CA TYR A 13 -3.18 -8.97 -8.33
C TYR A 13 -2.03 -9.86 -7.85
N LEU A 14 -2.03 -10.25 -6.57
CA LEU A 14 -0.95 -11.08 -6.02
C LEU A 14 -0.86 -12.45 -6.67
N SER A 15 -1.99 -13.11 -6.95
CA SER A 15 -1.99 -14.40 -7.65
C SER A 15 -1.30 -14.32 -9.01
N LYS A 16 -1.55 -13.26 -9.77
CA LYS A 16 -0.95 -13.08 -11.11
C LYS A 16 0.53 -12.71 -11.08
N ILE A 17 1.06 -12.26 -9.95
CA ILE A 17 2.50 -11.95 -9.79
C ILE A 17 3.26 -13.01 -8.98
N GLY A 18 2.72 -14.25 -8.95
CA GLY A 18 3.41 -15.42 -8.44
C GLY A 18 3.32 -15.63 -6.93
N TRP A 19 2.26 -15.13 -6.30
CA TRP A 19 1.85 -15.55 -4.97
C TRP A 19 0.72 -16.58 -5.09
N GLU A 20 0.70 -17.56 -4.22
CA GLU A 20 -0.50 -18.35 -4.00
C GLU A 20 -1.37 -17.62 -2.99
N VAL A 21 -2.68 -17.55 -3.25
CA VAL A 21 -3.63 -16.83 -2.39
C VAL A 21 -4.77 -17.75 -2.02
N GLU A 22 -4.91 -18.01 -0.74
CA GLU A 22 -6.09 -18.66 -0.16
C GLU A 22 -7.03 -17.57 0.37
N ARG A 23 -8.29 -17.59 -0.07
CA ARG A 23 -9.31 -16.69 0.45
C ARG A 23 -10.38 -17.50 1.21
N VAL A 24 -10.45 -17.32 2.50
CA VAL A 24 -11.36 -18.07 3.37
C VAL A 24 -12.16 -17.10 4.23
N ALA A 25 -13.49 -17.15 4.11
CA ALA A 25 -14.42 -16.31 4.88
C ALA A 25 -14.03 -14.80 4.85
N GLY A 26 -13.69 -14.29 3.66
CA GLY A 26 -13.33 -12.89 3.47
C GLY A 26 -11.88 -12.52 3.80
N VAL A 27 -11.10 -13.42 4.40
CA VAL A 27 -9.69 -13.18 4.72
C VAL A 27 -8.77 -13.73 3.64
N ASN A 28 -7.84 -12.90 3.17
CA ASN A 28 -6.77 -13.30 2.24
C ASN A 28 -5.54 -13.76 3.01
N TYR A 29 -5.05 -14.93 2.65
CA TYR A 29 -3.79 -15.53 3.11
C TYR A 29 -2.85 -15.60 1.91
N PHE A 30 -1.68 -14.98 2.01
CA PHE A 30 -0.71 -14.87 0.92
C PHE A 30 0.46 -15.80 1.18
N ILE A 31 0.71 -16.71 0.25
CA ILE A 31 1.76 -17.70 0.37
C ILE A 31 2.79 -17.45 -0.73
N LYS A 32 4.05 -17.21 -0.33
CA LYS A 32 5.18 -17.16 -1.26
C LYS A 32 6.00 -18.42 -1.13
N LYS A 33 5.93 -19.29 -2.13
CA LYS A 33 6.75 -20.50 -2.21
C LYS A 33 8.21 -20.11 -2.51
N ILE A 34 9.13 -20.71 -1.79
CA ILE A 34 10.58 -20.58 -2.00
C ILE A 34 11.10 -21.98 -2.31
N PRO A 35 11.61 -22.22 -3.53
CA PRO A 35 12.07 -23.54 -3.93
C PRO A 35 13.03 -24.14 -2.89
N LEU A 36 12.89 -25.44 -2.62
CA LEU A 36 13.69 -26.25 -1.71
C LEU A 36 13.58 -25.89 -0.22
N ILE A 37 13.13 -24.68 0.14
CA ILE A 37 13.11 -24.19 1.53
C ILE A 37 11.71 -24.36 2.16
N GLY A 38 10.65 -24.07 1.40
CA GLY A 38 9.28 -24.07 1.89
C GLY A 38 8.51 -22.84 1.44
N SER A 39 7.84 -22.17 2.37
CA SER A 39 7.10 -20.95 2.04
C SER A 39 7.11 -19.92 3.17
N VAL A 40 6.70 -18.70 2.83
CA VAL A 40 6.34 -17.64 3.78
C VAL A 40 4.84 -17.42 3.67
N LEU A 41 4.13 -17.48 4.80
CA LEU A 41 2.71 -17.16 4.91
C LEU A 41 2.53 -15.76 5.48
N LYS A 42 1.76 -14.91 4.79
CA LYS A 42 1.42 -13.54 5.24
C LYS A 42 -0.08 -13.35 5.38
N VAL A 43 -0.48 -12.70 6.46
CA VAL A 43 -1.86 -12.24 6.71
C VAL A 43 -1.79 -10.77 7.11
N GLN A 44 -2.37 -9.89 6.29
CA GLN A 44 -2.16 -8.45 6.42
C GLN A 44 -3.49 -7.71 6.66
N ARG A 45 -3.64 -7.10 7.82
CA ARG A 45 -4.79 -6.31 8.27
C ARG A 45 -6.16 -6.98 8.04
N PRO A 46 -6.33 -8.27 8.41
CA PRO A 46 -7.64 -8.93 8.33
C PRO A 46 -8.60 -8.29 9.34
N GLU A 47 -9.90 -8.40 9.09
CA GLU A 47 -10.92 -7.99 10.06
C GLU A 47 -10.96 -8.91 11.29
N GLU A 48 -10.51 -10.17 11.13
CA GLU A 48 -10.46 -11.20 12.16
C GLU A 48 -9.21 -12.07 11.98
N ILE A 49 -8.51 -12.34 13.07
CA ILE A 49 -7.39 -13.29 13.12
C ILE A 49 -7.92 -14.69 13.47
N ARG A 50 -7.67 -15.67 12.58
CA ARG A 50 -8.06 -17.07 12.74
C ARG A 50 -6.82 -17.94 12.89
N ILE A 51 -6.31 -18.06 14.12
CA ILE A 51 -5.05 -18.75 14.43
C ILE A 51 -5.04 -20.19 13.91
N ASN A 52 -6.11 -20.97 14.15
CA ASN A 52 -6.19 -22.35 13.66
C ASN A 52 -6.03 -22.41 12.13
N LYS A 53 -6.69 -21.51 11.40
CA LYS A 53 -6.56 -21.45 9.94
C LYS A 53 -5.15 -21.07 9.49
N ILE A 54 -4.51 -20.13 10.18
CA ILE A 54 -3.13 -19.74 9.93
C ILE A 54 -2.20 -20.95 10.11
N ASN A 55 -2.36 -21.69 11.20
CA ASN A 55 -1.56 -22.87 11.52
C ASN A 55 -1.78 -24.00 10.50
N ASP A 56 -3.03 -24.26 10.08
CA ASP A 56 -3.37 -25.25 9.05
C ASP A 56 -2.73 -24.90 7.69
N LEU A 57 -2.82 -23.64 7.28
CA LEU A 57 -2.21 -23.19 6.04
C LEU A 57 -0.68 -23.21 6.12
N ALA A 58 -0.10 -22.85 7.27
CA ALA A 58 1.34 -22.94 7.48
C ALA A 58 1.85 -24.39 7.33
N LYS A 59 1.12 -25.39 7.87
CA LYS A 59 1.42 -26.82 7.68
C LYS A 59 1.23 -27.22 6.21
N LYS A 60 0.06 -26.93 5.61
CA LYS A 60 -0.26 -27.26 4.20
C LYS A 60 0.83 -26.80 3.24
N TYR A 61 1.29 -25.57 3.41
CA TYR A 61 2.26 -24.94 2.52
C TYR A 61 3.71 -25.03 3.00
N ARG A 62 3.97 -25.77 4.08
CA ARG A 62 5.31 -25.92 4.66
C ARG A 62 5.97 -24.58 4.93
N ALA A 63 5.22 -23.66 5.53
CA ALA A 63 5.72 -22.33 5.83
C ALA A 63 6.79 -22.41 6.94
N PHE A 64 7.98 -21.90 6.67
CA PHE A 64 9.02 -21.75 7.69
C PHE A 64 8.89 -20.43 8.44
N GLN A 65 8.13 -19.48 7.90
CA GLN A 65 7.85 -18.18 8.53
C GLN A 65 6.39 -17.80 8.32
N ILE A 66 5.75 -17.37 9.41
CA ILE A 66 4.41 -16.77 9.37
C ILE A 66 4.56 -15.30 9.76
N ILE A 67 3.91 -14.41 9.00
CA ILE A 67 3.91 -12.97 9.18
C ILE A 67 2.45 -12.52 9.30
N VAL A 68 2.08 -11.92 10.42
CA VAL A 68 0.74 -11.39 10.65
C VAL A 68 0.85 -9.92 11.03
N GLU A 69 0.14 -9.08 10.30
CA GLU A 69 0.02 -7.66 10.58
C GLU A 69 -1.43 -7.37 10.95
N PRO A 70 -1.77 -7.42 12.26
CA PRO A 70 -3.14 -7.27 12.73
C PRO A 70 -3.63 -5.84 12.55
N LYS A 71 -4.95 -5.69 12.49
CA LYS A 71 -5.61 -4.40 12.40
C LYS A 71 -5.98 -3.85 13.78
N LYS A 72 -6.29 -4.72 14.73
CA LYS A 72 -6.79 -4.37 16.07
C LYS A 72 -5.77 -4.73 17.14
N GLU A 73 -5.70 -3.91 18.19
CA GLU A 73 -4.79 -4.14 19.32
C GLU A 73 -5.09 -5.44 20.07
N LEU A 74 -6.36 -5.80 20.15
CA LEU A 74 -6.76 -7.08 20.78
C LEU A 74 -6.14 -8.29 20.06
N ASP A 75 -6.06 -8.26 18.75
CA ASP A 75 -5.48 -9.34 17.95
C ASP A 75 -3.98 -9.52 18.24
N ALA A 76 -3.27 -8.44 18.57
CA ALA A 76 -1.85 -8.49 18.94
C ALA A 76 -1.61 -9.31 20.19
N LYS A 77 -2.50 -9.22 21.18
CA LYS A 77 -2.43 -10.04 22.43
C LYS A 77 -2.61 -11.53 22.13
N PHE A 78 -3.58 -11.87 21.27
CA PHE A 78 -3.79 -13.27 20.86
C PHE A 78 -2.59 -13.82 20.09
N LEU A 79 -2.00 -13.04 19.20
CA LEU A 79 -0.79 -13.45 18.47
C LEU A 79 0.37 -13.73 19.44
N THR A 80 0.59 -12.84 20.41
CA THR A 80 1.66 -13.03 21.40
C THR A 80 1.46 -14.30 22.23
N SER A 81 0.24 -14.60 22.68
CA SER A 81 -0.05 -15.81 23.42
C SER A 81 0.11 -17.09 22.58
N ASP A 82 -0.04 -17.01 21.23
CA ASP A 82 0.23 -18.13 20.30
C ASP A 82 1.72 -18.21 19.89
N GLY A 83 2.61 -17.48 20.56
CA GLY A 83 4.06 -17.55 20.34
C GLY A 83 4.59 -16.70 19.16
N PHE A 84 3.78 -15.79 18.63
CA PHE A 84 4.30 -14.77 17.72
C PHE A 84 5.09 -13.70 18.47
N LYS A 85 6.13 -13.17 17.81
CA LYS A 85 6.97 -12.08 18.35
C LYS A 85 6.78 -10.82 17.53
N LEU A 86 6.69 -9.67 18.21
CA LEU A 86 6.66 -8.37 17.55
C LEU A 86 7.98 -8.12 16.80
N SER A 87 7.89 -7.83 15.52
CA SER A 87 9.03 -7.52 14.66
C SER A 87 9.44 -6.07 14.83
N LYS A 88 10.75 -5.81 14.91
CA LYS A 88 11.30 -4.45 14.88
C LYS A 88 11.22 -3.79 13.50
N SER A 89 10.97 -4.58 12.44
CA SER A 89 10.89 -4.14 11.05
C SER A 89 9.55 -4.58 10.44
N PRO A 90 8.47 -3.81 10.62
CA PRO A 90 7.17 -4.11 10.04
C PRO A 90 7.22 -4.00 8.51
N TYR A 91 6.43 -4.83 7.82
CA TYR A 91 6.32 -4.81 6.35
C TYR A 91 5.32 -3.76 5.87
N LEU A 92 4.28 -3.50 6.66
CA LEU A 92 3.33 -2.42 6.41
C LEU A 92 3.58 -1.24 7.34
N PRO A 93 3.21 -0.02 6.92
CA PRO A 93 3.22 1.13 7.80
C PRO A 93 2.38 0.88 9.06
N THR A 94 2.95 1.11 10.23
CA THR A 94 2.26 0.91 11.51
C THR A 94 1.47 2.13 11.97
N LYS A 95 1.65 3.27 11.31
CA LYS A 95 0.89 4.50 11.50
C LYS A 95 0.60 5.13 10.14
N THR A 96 -0.62 5.61 9.95
CA THR A 96 -1.04 6.28 8.73
C THR A 96 -1.87 7.52 9.02
N LEU A 97 -2.20 8.28 7.98
CA LEU A 97 -3.06 9.46 8.04
C LEU A 97 -4.30 9.20 7.18
N PHE A 98 -5.48 9.35 7.77
CA PHE A 98 -6.77 9.27 7.08
C PHE A 98 -7.35 10.66 6.88
N LEU A 99 -7.89 10.90 5.68
CA LEU A 99 -8.65 12.10 5.35
C LEU A 99 -10.10 11.70 5.03
N ASP A 100 -11.05 12.35 5.70
CA ASP A 100 -12.48 12.15 5.45
C ASP A 100 -12.90 12.84 4.15
N LEU A 101 -13.31 12.05 3.16
CA LEU A 101 -13.78 12.52 1.85
C LEU A 101 -15.27 12.89 1.80
N GLY A 102 -16.00 12.76 2.92
CA GLY A 102 -17.40 13.21 3.02
C GLY A 102 -17.57 14.73 2.87
N LYS A 103 -16.51 15.50 3.18
CA LYS A 103 -16.49 16.97 3.07
C LYS A 103 -16.47 17.42 1.61
N SER A 104 -16.97 18.64 1.32
CA SER A 104 -16.84 19.25 -0.01
C SER A 104 -15.37 19.52 -0.37
N GLU A 105 -15.02 19.61 -1.65
CA GLU A 105 -13.65 19.93 -2.10
C GLU A 105 -13.16 21.26 -1.51
N LYS A 106 -14.05 22.27 -1.47
CA LYS A 106 -13.76 23.56 -0.83
C LYS A 106 -13.42 23.41 0.65
N ALA A 107 -14.16 22.60 1.40
CA ALA A 107 -13.94 22.34 2.81
C ALA A 107 -12.66 21.51 3.05
N LEU A 108 -12.37 20.56 2.18
CA LEU A 108 -11.10 19.80 2.22
C LEU A 108 -9.91 20.73 2.02
N LEU A 109 -9.94 21.54 0.95
CA LEU A 109 -8.87 22.49 0.64
C LEU A 109 -8.67 23.52 1.74
N ALA A 110 -9.75 24.03 2.33
CA ALA A 110 -9.69 24.95 3.49
C ALA A 110 -9.05 24.30 4.72
N GLY A 111 -9.23 23.00 4.92
CA GLY A 111 -8.63 22.24 6.03
C GLY A 111 -7.15 21.90 5.84
N PHE A 112 -6.57 22.11 4.66
CA PHE A 112 -5.15 21.87 4.41
C PHE A 112 -4.30 23.00 5.03
N LYS A 113 -3.04 22.71 5.38
CA LYS A 113 -2.09 23.74 5.81
C LYS A 113 -1.85 24.77 4.70
N LYS A 114 -1.46 25.98 5.10
CA LYS A 114 -1.25 27.13 4.18
C LYS A 114 -0.37 26.76 2.98
N ASP A 115 0.75 26.06 3.21
CA ASP A 115 1.71 25.70 2.15
C ASP A 115 1.10 24.73 1.15
N ALA A 116 0.33 23.72 1.62
CA ALA A 116 -0.36 22.78 0.74
C ALA A 116 -1.41 23.48 -0.12
N ARG A 117 -2.23 24.36 0.48
CA ARG A 117 -3.22 25.16 -0.26
C ARG A 117 -2.56 26.05 -1.30
N ALA A 118 -1.52 26.79 -0.91
CA ALA A 118 -0.81 27.69 -1.82
C ALA A 118 -0.21 26.92 -3.01
N ALA A 119 0.42 25.77 -2.76
CA ALA A 119 0.98 24.93 -3.81
C ALA A 119 -0.09 24.40 -4.77
N ILE A 120 -1.27 24.04 -4.28
CA ILE A 120 -2.38 23.53 -5.11
C ILE A 120 -2.97 24.68 -5.95
N ILE A 121 -3.32 25.81 -5.33
CA ILE A 121 -3.98 26.95 -5.99
C ILE A 121 -3.06 27.58 -7.04
N HIS A 122 -1.80 27.85 -6.69
CA HIS A 122 -0.83 28.42 -7.62
C HIS A 122 -0.65 27.57 -8.88
N HIS A 123 -0.66 26.26 -8.74
CA HIS A 123 -0.59 25.34 -9.88
C HIS A 123 -1.90 25.26 -10.68
N GLU A 124 -3.06 25.53 -10.09
CA GLU A 124 -4.33 25.60 -10.83
C GLU A 124 -4.40 26.83 -11.77
N GLU A 125 -3.81 27.93 -11.34
CA GLU A 125 -3.74 29.18 -12.14
C GLU A 125 -2.74 29.06 -13.30
N VAL A 126 -1.59 28.41 -13.08
CA VAL A 126 -0.52 28.29 -14.09
C VAL A 126 -0.76 27.13 -15.06
N VAL A 127 -1.48 26.10 -14.65
CA VAL A 127 -1.57 24.82 -15.40
C VAL A 127 -3.03 24.38 -15.54
N LYS A 128 -3.80 25.09 -16.37
CA LYS A 128 -5.13 24.60 -16.80
C LYS A 128 -5.09 23.30 -17.64
N SER A 129 -3.92 22.70 -17.91
CA SER A 129 -3.79 21.67 -18.94
C SER A 129 -2.98 20.41 -18.66
N GLU A 130 -2.24 20.20 -17.51
CA GLU A 130 -1.11 19.27 -17.63
C GLU A 130 -0.95 18.11 -16.64
N ALA A 131 -1.95 17.73 -15.89
CA ALA A 131 -1.93 16.40 -15.24
C ALA A 131 -2.45 15.36 -16.23
N LYS A 132 -1.56 14.63 -16.89
CA LYS A 132 -1.94 13.52 -17.77
C LYS A 132 -2.45 12.37 -16.93
N ARG A 133 -3.77 12.25 -16.81
CA ARG A 133 -4.41 11.05 -16.28
C ARG A 133 -4.20 9.90 -17.26
N VAL A 134 -3.68 8.79 -16.80
CA VAL A 134 -3.77 7.53 -17.54
C VAL A 134 -5.22 7.03 -17.39
N ILE A 135 -6.10 7.60 -18.22
CA ILE A 135 -7.49 7.15 -18.31
C ILE A 135 -7.50 5.84 -19.11
N ASN A 136 -8.36 4.91 -18.71
CA ASN A 136 -8.68 3.69 -19.45
C ASN A 136 -9.17 3.99 -20.88
N SER A 137 -8.27 4.35 -21.78
CA SER A 137 -8.55 4.24 -23.20
C SER A 137 -8.16 2.85 -23.63
N GLY A 138 -9.13 2.01 -23.94
CA GLY A 138 -9.06 0.57 -24.19
C GLY A 138 -8.09 0.06 -25.26
N LYS A 139 -7.10 0.82 -25.66
CA LYS A 139 -6.07 0.43 -26.63
C LYS A 139 -4.70 0.74 -26.04
N ASN A 140 -4.00 -0.35 -25.62
CA ASN A 140 -2.59 -0.33 -25.23
C ASN A 140 -2.25 0.34 -23.86
N LEU A 141 -2.62 -0.33 -22.77
CA LEU A 141 -2.20 0.04 -21.40
C LEU A 141 -0.68 0.15 -21.27
N GLU A 142 0.08 -0.63 -22.03
CA GLU A 142 1.54 -0.64 -21.98
C GLU A 142 2.13 0.70 -22.43
N SER A 143 1.59 1.30 -23.50
CA SER A 143 2.03 2.61 -23.99
C SER A 143 1.81 3.75 -22.99
N THR A 144 0.97 3.54 -21.98
CA THR A 144 0.64 4.53 -20.96
C THR A 144 1.37 4.27 -19.63
N ILE A 145 1.44 3.02 -19.20
CA ILE A 145 2.09 2.62 -17.93
C ILE A 145 3.61 2.52 -18.09
N GLY A 146 4.11 2.19 -19.29
CA GLY A 146 5.54 2.18 -19.60
C GLY A 146 6.20 3.52 -19.29
N PRO A 147 5.77 4.63 -19.92
CA PRO A 147 6.30 5.97 -19.64
C PRO A 147 6.18 6.42 -18.18
N PHE A 148 5.10 6.03 -17.48
CA PHE A 148 4.96 6.26 -16.04
C PHE A 148 6.07 5.56 -15.25
N ARG A 149 6.30 4.26 -15.54
CA ARG A 149 7.34 3.48 -14.88
C ARG A 149 8.74 4.01 -15.15
N ASP A 150 9.01 4.44 -16.38
CA ASP A 150 10.31 5.01 -16.76
C ASP A 150 10.56 6.35 -16.04
N ALA A 151 9.56 7.21 -15.96
CA ALA A 151 9.63 8.44 -15.17
C ALA A 151 9.92 8.14 -13.68
N TRP A 152 9.27 7.12 -13.13
CA TRP A 152 9.53 6.66 -11.77
C TRP A 152 10.97 6.18 -11.60
N LYS A 153 11.45 5.31 -12.51
CA LYS A 153 12.83 4.80 -12.49
C LYS A 153 13.86 5.93 -12.55
N ASN A 154 13.67 6.88 -13.44
CA ASN A 154 14.56 8.05 -13.59
C ASN A 154 14.55 8.95 -12.36
N SER A 155 13.42 9.05 -11.66
CA SER A 155 13.28 9.89 -10.46
C SER A 155 13.96 9.32 -9.21
N VAL A 156 14.02 8.01 -9.04
CA VAL A 156 14.53 7.36 -7.81
C VAL A 156 15.85 6.60 -8.01
N GLY A 157 16.24 6.34 -9.26
CA GLY A 157 17.45 5.59 -9.61
C GLY A 157 17.47 4.19 -8.97
N LEU A 158 18.63 3.79 -8.44
CA LEU A 158 18.82 2.48 -7.79
C LEU A 158 18.43 2.46 -6.29
N LYS A 159 18.01 3.60 -5.73
CA LYS A 159 17.76 3.75 -4.29
C LYS A 159 16.50 3.05 -3.79
N ARG A 160 15.59 2.69 -4.69
CA ARG A 160 14.29 2.11 -4.34
C ARG A 160 13.89 1.06 -5.37
N TYR A 161 13.35 -0.06 -4.89
CA TYR A 161 12.75 -1.06 -5.76
C TYR A 161 11.53 -0.49 -6.49
N ILE A 162 11.49 -0.72 -7.79
CA ILE A 162 10.36 -0.37 -8.66
C ILE A 162 9.83 -1.66 -9.28
N PRO A 163 8.52 -1.93 -9.19
CA PRO A 163 7.94 -3.12 -9.78
C PRO A 163 8.21 -3.22 -11.29
N PRO A 164 8.39 -4.44 -11.83
CA PRO A 164 8.41 -4.65 -13.28
C PRO A 164 7.15 -4.09 -13.95
N LEU A 165 7.26 -3.72 -15.24
CA LEU A 165 6.12 -3.21 -16.00
C LEU A 165 4.95 -4.20 -15.99
N SER A 166 5.24 -5.50 -16.14
CA SER A 166 4.25 -6.57 -16.06
C SER A 166 3.43 -6.54 -14.75
N HIS A 167 4.07 -6.27 -13.60
CA HIS A 167 3.36 -6.16 -12.32
C HIS A 167 2.46 -4.93 -12.25
N LEU A 168 2.87 -3.80 -12.84
CA LEU A 168 2.04 -2.58 -12.91
C LEU A 168 0.84 -2.77 -13.84
N LEU A 169 1.02 -3.46 -14.97
CA LEU A 169 -0.06 -3.84 -15.87
C LEU A 169 -1.06 -4.76 -15.20
N VAL A 170 -0.57 -5.77 -14.47
CA VAL A 170 -1.42 -6.67 -13.67
C VAL A 170 -2.16 -5.91 -12.57
N LEU A 171 -1.50 -4.97 -11.88
CA LEU A 171 -2.14 -4.11 -10.88
C LEU A 171 -3.29 -3.32 -11.50
N LYS A 172 -3.03 -2.63 -12.62
CA LYS A 172 -4.05 -1.87 -13.38
C LYS A 172 -5.20 -2.76 -13.83
N GLY A 173 -4.90 -3.94 -14.39
CA GLY A 173 -5.91 -4.90 -14.85
C GLY A 173 -6.74 -5.50 -13.72
N SER A 174 -6.17 -5.65 -12.51
CA SER A 174 -6.89 -6.18 -11.35
C SER A 174 -7.82 -5.15 -10.72
N PHE A 175 -7.39 -3.90 -10.60
CA PHE A 175 -8.18 -2.81 -10.02
C PHE A 175 -9.01 -2.03 -11.06
N LYS A 176 -8.72 -2.17 -12.35
CA LYS A 176 -9.46 -1.50 -13.44
C LYS A 176 -9.65 0.00 -13.17
N ASP A 177 -10.91 0.45 -13.13
CA ASP A 177 -11.28 1.84 -12.88
C ASP A 177 -11.06 2.29 -11.42
N ASN A 178 -10.82 1.36 -10.51
CA ASN A 178 -10.43 1.62 -9.14
C ASN A 178 -8.92 1.81 -8.97
N SER A 179 -8.20 2.09 -10.06
CA SER A 179 -6.79 2.48 -10.05
C SER A 179 -6.56 3.70 -10.94
N LEU A 180 -5.83 4.67 -10.41
CA LEU A 180 -5.39 5.86 -11.13
C LEU A 180 -3.86 5.90 -11.13
N PHE A 181 -3.27 6.00 -12.33
CA PHE A 181 -1.87 6.34 -12.53
C PHE A 181 -1.82 7.78 -13.07
N ILE A 182 -1.09 8.66 -12.44
CA ILE A 182 -1.02 10.07 -12.82
C ILE A 182 0.41 10.59 -12.73
N THR A 183 0.82 11.37 -13.71
CA THR A 183 2.09 12.12 -13.71
C THR A 183 1.84 13.57 -14.08
N THR A 184 2.79 14.45 -13.74
CA THR A 184 2.92 15.76 -14.38
C THR A 184 3.31 15.60 -15.86
N ALA A 185 3.11 16.63 -16.67
CA ALA A 185 3.53 16.64 -18.09
C ALA A 185 5.05 16.42 -18.23
N GLU A 186 5.83 17.09 -17.37
CA GLU A 186 7.29 17.01 -17.33
C GLU A 186 7.79 15.69 -16.73
N LYS A 187 6.89 14.81 -16.28
CA LYS A 187 7.21 13.52 -15.65
C LYS A 187 8.14 13.63 -14.43
N ASN A 188 8.11 14.79 -13.75
CA ASN A 188 8.96 15.09 -12.60
C ASN A 188 8.33 14.66 -11.26
N ALA A 189 7.02 14.34 -11.27
CA ALA A 189 6.28 13.77 -10.15
C ALA A 189 5.16 12.84 -10.66
N GLY A 190 4.77 11.86 -9.84
CA GLY A 190 3.66 10.98 -10.16
C GLY A 190 3.22 10.12 -8.99
N ALA A 191 2.05 9.51 -9.12
CA ALA A 191 1.51 8.60 -8.13
C ALA A 191 0.58 7.53 -8.72
N ILE A 192 0.42 6.44 -7.97
CA ILE A 192 -0.60 5.43 -8.16
C ILE A 192 -1.57 5.55 -6.99
N PHE A 193 -2.85 5.66 -7.30
CA PHE A 193 -3.94 5.58 -6.33
C PHE A 193 -4.78 4.35 -6.61
N LEU A 194 -5.22 3.69 -5.55
CA LEU A 194 -6.10 2.52 -5.62
C LEU A 194 -7.33 2.75 -4.75
N ILE A 195 -8.48 2.19 -5.15
CA ILE A 195 -9.69 2.18 -4.32
C ILE A 195 -10.05 0.73 -4.03
N GLY A 196 -10.31 0.44 -2.74
CA GLY A 196 -10.87 -0.82 -2.27
C GLY A 196 -11.85 -0.58 -1.14
N GLU A 197 -13.07 -1.14 -1.23
CA GLU A 197 -14.09 -1.09 -0.17
C GLU A 197 -14.35 0.33 0.38
N GLY A 198 -14.43 1.33 -0.52
CA GLY A 198 -14.70 2.72 -0.16
C GLY A 198 -13.53 3.50 0.44
N VAL A 199 -12.35 2.92 0.48
CA VAL A 199 -11.12 3.59 0.89
C VAL A 199 -10.22 3.80 -0.33
N ALA A 200 -9.73 5.02 -0.52
CA ALA A 200 -8.71 5.34 -1.52
C ALA A 200 -7.34 5.37 -0.87
N TYR A 201 -6.35 4.80 -1.53
CA TYR A 201 -4.98 4.66 -1.03
C TYR A 201 -4.00 5.42 -1.90
N TYR A 202 -3.15 6.25 -1.29
CA TYR A 202 -1.96 6.83 -1.91
C TYR A 202 -0.87 5.76 -1.99
N TRP A 203 -1.04 4.83 -2.96
CA TRP A 203 -0.37 3.54 -2.98
C TRP A 203 1.13 3.61 -3.25
N GLN A 204 1.53 4.34 -4.27
CA GLN A 204 2.93 4.55 -4.63
C GLN A 204 3.11 5.96 -5.19
N ALA A 205 4.29 6.54 -4.98
CA ALA A 205 4.60 7.86 -5.51
C ALA A 205 6.09 8.03 -5.80
N PHE A 206 6.39 8.94 -6.70
CA PHE A 206 7.75 9.40 -6.98
C PHE A 206 7.77 10.90 -7.22
N THR A 207 8.90 11.52 -6.95
CA THR A 207 9.21 12.90 -7.33
C THR A 207 10.72 13.07 -7.43
N ASN A 208 11.19 13.77 -8.46
CA ASN A 208 12.58 14.11 -8.63
C ASN A 208 12.91 15.47 -7.97
N LYS A 209 14.09 16.04 -8.26
CA LYS A 209 14.53 17.33 -7.69
C LYS A 209 13.67 18.50 -8.18
N GLU A 210 13.34 18.54 -9.47
CA GLU A 210 12.50 19.56 -10.11
C GLU A 210 11.07 19.49 -9.55
N GLY A 211 10.47 18.29 -9.49
CA GLY A 211 9.13 18.09 -8.92
C GLY A 211 9.03 18.50 -7.45
N ARG A 212 10.11 18.35 -6.66
CA ARG A 212 10.16 18.88 -5.30
C ARG A 212 10.23 20.40 -5.26
N ARG A 213 11.02 21.03 -6.14
CA ARG A 213 11.13 22.48 -6.23
C ARG A 213 9.82 23.14 -6.66
N SER A 214 9.13 22.54 -7.62
CA SER A 214 7.83 23.01 -8.12
C SER A 214 6.65 22.59 -7.25
N LEU A 215 6.88 21.86 -6.14
CA LEU A 215 5.83 21.33 -5.24
C LEU A 215 4.78 20.48 -5.98
N ALA A 216 5.16 19.87 -7.10
CA ALA A 216 4.28 19.15 -8.02
C ALA A 216 3.47 18.02 -7.35
N GLN A 217 4.04 17.41 -6.30
CA GLN A 217 3.39 16.30 -5.59
C GLN A 217 2.11 16.74 -4.86
N TYR A 218 1.99 18.01 -4.45
CA TYR A 218 0.77 18.53 -3.84
C TYR A 218 -0.41 18.49 -4.83
N LYS A 219 -0.17 18.89 -6.08
CA LYS A 219 -1.18 18.82 -7.14
C LYS A 219 -1.53 17.37 -7.48
N ILE A 220 -0.55 16.47 -7.60
CA ILE A 220 -0.76 15.04 -7.85
C ILE A 220 -1.67 14.44 -6.77
N VAL A 221 -1.42 14.72 -5.49
CA VAL A 221 -2.25 14.21 -4.39
C VAL A 221 -3.64 14.83 -4.42
N TRP A 222 -3.76 16.13 -4.70
CA TRP A 222 -5.06 16.78 -4.82
C TRP A 222 -5.92 16.19 -5.95
N GLU A 223 -5.33 15.93 -7.12
CA GLU A 223 -6.00 15.22 -8.22
C GLU A 223 -6.43 13.81 -7.82
N GLY A 224 -5.58 13.08 -7.07
CA GLY A 224 -5.93 11.78 -6.51
C GLY A 224 -7.09 11.84 -5.52
N ILE A 225 -7.16 12.86 -4.66
CA ILE A 225 -8.26 13.10 -3.71
C ILE A 225 -9.56 13.39 -4.48
N LYS A 226 -9.53 14.29 -5.47
CA LYS A 226 -10.70 14.60 -6.31
C LYS A 226 -11.21 13.36 -7.06
N TRP A 227 -10.29 12.60 -7.66
CA TRP A 227 -10.63 11.35 -8.33
C TRP A 227 -11.28 10.34 -7.38
N ALA A 228 -10.69 10.13 -6.21
CA ALA A 228 -11.21 9.21 -5.21
C ALA A 228 -12.63 9.60 -4.74
N LYS A 229 -12.83 10.91 -4.49
CA LYS A 229 -14.14 11.46 -4.12
C LYS A 229 -15.17 11.28 -5.24
N GLY A 230 -14.80 11.57 -6.48
CA GLY A 230 -15.65 11.36 -7.66
C GLY A 230 -16.00 9.88 -7.92
N ARG A 231 -15.20 8.94 -7.39
CA ARG A 231 -15.45 7.49 -7.41
C ARG A 231 -16.20 6.99 -6.17
N GLY A 232 -16.64 7.88 -5.30
CA GLY A 232 -17.46 7.55 -4.12
C GLY A 232 -16.68 7.00 -2.93
N ALA A 233 -15.33 7.10 -2.93
CA ALA A 233 -14.54 6.76 -1.75
C ALA A 233 -14.91 7.69 -0.57
N LYS A 234 -14.95 7.13 0.64
CA LYS A 234 -15.31 7.86 1.86
C LYS A 234 -14.09 8.31 2.65
N VAL A 235 -12.98 7.61 2.50
CA VAL A 235 -11.72 7.86 3.21
C VAL A 235 -10.57 7.81 2.22
N PHE A 236 -9.58 8.69 2.43
CA PHE A 236 -8.31 8.65 1.72
C PHE A 236 -7.20 8.30 2.72
N ASP A 237 -6.52 7.18 2.48
CA ASP A 237 -5.39 6.69 3.27
C ASP A 237 -4.07 7.11 2.60
N PHE A 238 -3.25 7.87 3.32
CA PHE A 238 -1.92 8.29 2.84
C PHE A 238 -0.86 7.19 2.88
N GLU A 239 -1.19 5.95 3.30
CA GLU A 239 -0.28 4.80 3.29
C GLU A 239 1.05 5.08 4.02
N GLY A 240 0.98 5.38 5.29
CA GLY A 240 2.15 5.46 6.17
C GLY A 240 2.69 6.85 6.41
N ILE A 241 2.89 7.11 7.69
CA ILE A 241 3.62 8.24 8.26
C ILE A 241 4.64 7.72 9.28
N TYR A 242 5.53 8.58 9.76
CA TYR A 242 6.50 8.23 10.79
C TYR A 242 5.80 7.73 12.07
N ASP A 243 6.33 6.63 12.59
CA ASP A 243 5.90 6.03 13.85
C ASP A 243 7.13 5.89 14.77
N GLU A 244 7.09 6.54 15.92
CA GLU A 244 8.18 6.52 16.89
C GLU A 244 8.45 5.13 17.48
N ARG A 245 7.45 4.24 17.49
CA ARG A 245 7.61 2.85 17.97
C ARG A 245 8.49 2.01 17.05
N PHE A 246 8.56 2.39 15.77
CA PHE A 246 9.33 1.73 14.71
C PHE A 246 10.14 2.77 13.95
N ALA A 247 10.99 3.49 14.67
CA ALA A 247 11.65 4.70 14.21
C ALA A 247 12.48 4.50 12.93
N ASN A 248 12.01 5.10 11.85
CA ASN A 248 12.76 5.28 10.61
C ASN A 248 12.77 6.77 10.25
N LYS A 249 13.86 7.46 10.61
CA LYS A 249 14.00 8.91 10.43
C LYS A 249 13.84 9.37 8.97
N SER A 250 14.09 8.49 7.98
CA SER A 250 13.88 8.82 6.56
C SER A 250 12.41 9.14 6.23
N TRP A 251 11.48 8.76 7.11
CA TRP A 251 10.05 9.01 6.95
C TRP A 251 9.60 10.39 7.40
N LEU A 252 10.41 11.14 8.14
CA LEU A 252 10.04 12.44 8.68
C LEU A 252 9.66 13.46 7.59
N GLY A 253 10.44 13.53 6.49
CA GLY A 253 10.20 14.48 5.41
C GLY A 253 8.83 14.29 4.73
N PHE A 254 8.50 13.07 4.33
CA PHE A 254 7.21 12.82 3.70
C PHE A 254 6.03 12.77 4.68
N THR A 255 6.30 12.53 5.97
CA THR A 255 5.29 12.67 7.03
C THR A 255 4.82 14.12 7.12
N HIS A 256 5.76 15.08 7.14
CA HIS A 256 5.43 16.50 7.13
C HIS A 256 4.56 16.87 5.92
N PHE A 257 4.94 16.41 4.72
CA PHE A 257 4.17 16.58 3.49
C PHE A 257 2.76 16.02 3.62
N LYS A 258 2.59 14.76 4.06
CA LYS A 258 1.27 14.13 4.19
C LYS A 258 0.38 14.85 5.21
N LYS A 259 0.94 15.22 6.37
CA LYS A 259 0.23 15.97 7.42
C LYS A 259 -0.21 17.37 7.00
N SER A 260 0.32 17.90 5.90
CA SER A 260 -0.12 19.20 5.35
C SER A 260 -1.51 19.15 4.70
N PHE A 261 -2.00 17.95 4.36
CA PHE A 261 -3.36 17.72 3.88
C PHE A 261 -4.40 17.58 5.01
N GLY A 262 -3.99 17.73 6.27
CA GLY A 262 -4.88 17.53 7.41
C GLY A 262 -5.22 16.05 7.64
N GLY A 263 -6.40 15.78 8.18
CA GLY A 263 -6.84 14.43 8.51
C GLY A 263 -6.49 14.00 9.94
N TYR A 264 -6.61 12.71 10.24
CA TYR A 264 -6.34 12.13 11.56
C TYR A 264 -5.45 10.89 11.47
N GLU A 265 -4.66 10.68 12.49
CA GLU A 265 -3.72 9.55 12.55
C GLU A 265 -4.45 8.27 12.96
N VAL A 266 -4.09 7.18 12.30
CA VAL A 266 -4.52 5.82 12.63
C VAL A 266 -3.28 4.97 12.90
N THR A 267 -3.28 4.25 14.01
CA THR A 267 -2.17 3.42 14.47
C THR A 267 -2.58 1.95 14.46
N TYR A 268 -1.67 1.10 14.00
CA TYR A 268 -1.81 -0.35 13.96
C TYR A 268 -0.82 -1.01 14.93
N PRO A 269 -1.11 -2.23 15.42
CA PRO A 269 -0.27 -2.89 16.42
C PRO A 269 1.16 -3.17 15.98
N GLY A 270 1.40 -3.34 14.69
CA GLY A 270 2.69 -3.68 14.12
C GLY A 270 2.68 -5.02 13.39
N CYS A 271 3.86 -5.59 13.21
CA CYS A 271 4.07 -6.84 12.50
C CYS A 271 4.48 -7.92 13.48
N PHE A 272 3.78 -9.04 13.48
CA PHE A 272 4.06 -10.21 14.32
C PHE A 272 4.58 -11.36 13.47
N THR A 273 5.65 -12.01 13.92
CA THR A 273 6.29 -13.09 13.18
C THR A 273 6.43 -14.33 14.04
N LYS A 274 6.24 -15.50 13.43
CA LYS A 274 6.49 -16.81 14.03
C LYS A 274 7.34 -17.62 13.08
N VAL A 275 8.49 -18.10 13.56
CA VAL A 275 9.36 -19.02 12.80
C VAL A 275 8.90 -20.43 13.09
N MET A 276 8.67 -21.20 12.03
CA MET A 276 8.32 -22.62 12.11
C MET A 276 9.57 -23.42 11.79
N LEU A 277 9.98 -24.30 12.69
CA LEU A 277 11.07 -25.22 12.38
C LEU A 277 10.65 -26.12 11.22
N PRO A 278 11.44 -26.24 10.14
CA PRO A 278 11.11 -27.17 9.06
C PRO A 278 11.12 -28.60 9.63
N ILE A 279 10.04 -29.35 9.38
CA ILE A 279 9.80 -30.73 9.89
C ILE A 279 11.00 -31.67 9.61
N ARG A 280 11.84 -31.36 8.63
CA ARG A 280 13.05 -32.13 8.28
C ARG A 280 14.21 -32.01 9.32
N LEU A 281 14.17 -31.07 10.24
CA LEU A 281 15.20 -30.90 11.27
C LEU A 281 14.83 -31.54 12.62
N LEU A 282 13.63 -32.10 12.73
CA LEU A 282 13.28 -32.93 13.88
C LEU A 282 13.81 -34.34 13.62
N PRO A 283 14.63 -34.91 14.51
CA PRO A 283 15.03 -36.31 14.40
C PRO A 283 13.78 -37.17 14.44
N ASN A 284 13.71 -38.15 13.54
CA ASN A 284 12.58 -39.07 13.42
C ASN A 284 12.44 -39.84 14.75
N PRO A 285 11.33 -39.73 15.51
CA PRO A 285 11.20 -40.37 16.83
C PRO A 285 11.03 -41.91 16.74
N THR A 286 11.14 -42.51 15.56
CA THR A 286 10.99 -43.95 15.34
C THR A 286 12.22 -44.58 14.71
N LYS A 287 13.30 -44.63 15.47
CA LYS A 287 14.35 -45.64 15.32
C LYS A 287 14.87 -45.94 16.74
N LYS A 288 14.16 -46.76 17.47
CA LYS A 288 14.68 -47.64 18.49
C LYS A 288 14.24 -49.04 18.15
#